data_a13e1fde610fc404d43df349b356f132
#
_entry.id   a13e1fde610fc404d43df349b356f132
#
_cell.length_a   1.000
_cell.length_b   1.000
_cell.length_c   1.000
_cell.angle_alpha   90.00
_cell.angle_beta   90.00
_cell.angle_gamma   90.00
#
_symmetry.space_group_name_H-M   'P 1'
#
loop_
_entity.id
_entity.type
_entity.pdbx_description
1 polymer ?
#
loop_
_entity_poly.entity_id
_entity_poly.type
_entity_poly.pdbx_seq_one_letter_code
_entity_poly.pdbx_strand_id
1 'polypeptide(L)'
;MASVISHNPIVLFLHHRDLRIVDNRGLEAACAYAKEHGAVVAPVFIFTPSQVGRSAHIKSYMSIACMLTGLGELEEAYGGSLGFYYGETTDVIRQIKGNVVGVFECADYTPYAKKRSAALKAVLESSHIHYEQVDDIYINTPGSVLNGTGKPYQKFTPYYEASLKKRVDRPTGACRGPFIKKPLGLKSSVSLKEMVGRLIKGAVENRAYKGGREEGLRLLANLPANYAEIHDILAERTSGLSVHNHYGTVSIREVYWKAKERGLDALVRQLYWRDFYGQIVAFFEDLYGVGAYEFQTSTSANPRYESLSVAKEKVLKAWKEGKTGVPLVDAAMRQMNETGFMHNRARLVAASWLVKDMGIWWRHGERYFAERLLDYDFSQNFGNWCWVASVLPLSQAPFRRHDPETTAERLDKEGVYVGRWLKE
;
A
#
# COMPACT_ATOMS: atom_id res chain seq x y z
N MET A 1 -34.71 -3.90 18.06
CA MET A 1 -34.86 -2.70 17.20
C MET A 1 -35.03 -3.17 15.78
N ALA A 2 -36.18 -2.89 15.15
CA ALA A 2 -36.44 -3.29 13.78
C ALA A 2 -35.47 -2.55 12.84
N SER A 3 -34.78 -3.32 11.99
CA SER A 3 -33.94 -2.77 10.93
C SER A 3 -34.81 -1.94 9.99
N VAL A 4 -34.51 -0.66 9.84
CA VAL A 4 -35.10 0.18 8.79
C VAL A 4 -34.61 -0.41 7.47
N ILE A 5 -35.41 -1.29 6.86
CA ILE A 5 -35.19 -1.77 5.52
C ILE A 5 -35.43 -0.55 4.62
N SER A 6 -34.41 -0.03 3.99
CA SER A 6 -34.57 0.93 2.92
C SER A 6 -35.44 0.28 1.84
N HIS A 7 -36.58 0.89 1.48
CA HIS A 7 -37.40 0.42 0.37
C HIS A 7 -36.70 0.58 -1.00
N ASN A 8 -35.64 1.39 -1.05
CA ASN A 8 -34.88 1.59 -2.28
C ASN A 8 -33.81 0.51 -2.45
N PRO A 9 -33.55 0.08 -3.68
CA PRO A 9 -32.42 -0.78 -4.00
C PRO A 9 -31.10 -0.16 -3.51
N ILE A 10 -30.13 -1.02 -3.16
CA ILE A 10 -28.84 -0.60 -2.58
C ILE A 10 -27.71 -1.07 -3.49
N VAL A 11 -26.79 -0.17 -3.76
CA VAL A 11 -25.46 -0.46 -4.31
C VAL A 11 -24.44 -0.34 -3.20
N LEU A 12 -23.65 -1.36 -2.93
CA LEU A 12 -22.55 -1.29 -1.97
C LEU A 12 -21.29 -0.80 -2.68
N PHE A 13 -20.58 0.14 -2.06
CA PHE A 13 -19.24 0.49 -2.45
C PHE A 13 -18.26 0.16 -1.34
N LEU A 14 -17.36 -0.80 -1.61
CA LEU A 14 -16.39 -1.30 -0.63
C LEU A 14 -15.07 -0.54 -0.75
N HIS A 15 -14.80 0.32 0.22
CA HIS A 15 -13.50 0.99 0.32
C HIS A 15 -12.40 0.04 0.80
N HIS A 16 -11.20 0.20 0.23
CA HIS A 16 -9.98 -0.53 0.62
C HIS A 16 -8.77 0.39 0.68
N ARG A 17 -8.13 0.65 -0.46
CA ARG A 17 -6.95 1.51 -0.62
C ARG A 17 -7.29 2.76 -1.44
N ASP A 18 -8.44 3.29 -1.21
CA ASP A 18 -9.06 4.37 -1.97
C ASP A 18 -9.85 5.29 -1.04
N LEU A 19 -9.24 5.67 0.11
CA LEU A 19 -9.88 6.39 1.20
C LEU A 19 -10.15 7.87 0.86
N ARG A 20 -11.00 8.08 -0.16
CA ARG A 20 -11.41 9.40 -0.64
C ARG A 20 -12.71 9.33 -1.44
N ILE A 21 -13.41 10.44 -1.55
CA ILE A 21 -14.58 10.61 -2.44
C ILE A 21 -14.26 11.43 -3.71
N VAL A 22 -13.07 12.03 -3.76
CA VAL A 22 -12.60 12.85 -4.89
C VAL A 22 -11.79 11.98 -5.83
N ASP A 23 -12.08 12.04 -7.14
CA ASP A 23 -11.36 11.26 -8.16
C ASP A 23 -11.26 9.77 -7.82
N ASN A 24 -12.40 9.18 -7.42
CA ASN A 24 -12.51 7.76 -7.08
C ASN A 24 -13.37 7.06 -8.15
N ARG A 25 -12.72 6.41 -9.11
CA ARG A 25 -13.38 5.79 -10.26
C ARG A 25 -14.36 4.69 -9.86
N GLY A 26 -14.02 3.89 -8.85
CA GLY A 26 -14.90 2.84 -8.36
C GLY A 26 -16.17 3.41 -7.73
N LEU A 27 -16.04 4.47 -6.95
CA LEU A 27 -17.18 5.17 -6.38
C LEU A 27 -18.04 5.85 -7.46
N GLU A 28 -17.42 6.45 -8.47
CA GLU A 28 -18.12 7.05 -9.60
C GLU A 28 -18.93 6.00 -10.38
N ALA A 29 -18.36 4.83 -10.64
CA ALA A 29 -19.06 3.71 -11.27
C ALA A 29 -20.23 3.22 -10.42
N ALA A 30 -20.04 3.03 -9.12
CA ALA A 30 -21.12 2.67 -8.20
C ALA A 30 -22.26 3.70 -8.19
N CYS A 31 -21.92 5.00 -8.20
CA CYS A 31 -22.90 6.07 -8.24
C CYS A 31 -23.66 6.13 -9.59
N ALA A 32 -22.98 5.88 -10.70
CA ALA A 32 -23.59 5.81 -12.01
C ALA A 32 -24.58 4.63 -12.10
N TYR A 33 -24.15 3.45 -11.68
CA TYR A 33 -24.99 2.26 -11.63
C TYR A 33 -26.21 2.44 -10.71
N ALA A 34 -26.01 3.03 -9.52
CA ALA A 34 -27.10 3.32 -8.59
C ALA A 34 -28.14 4.27 -9.20
N LYS A 35 -27.70 5.30 -9.91
CA LYS A 35 -28.60 6.23 -10.61
C LYS A 35 -29.43 5.56 -11.69
N GLU A 36 -28.81 4.69 -12.47
CA GLU A 36 -29.46 3.92 -13.54
C GLU A 36 -30.56 2.98 -13.00
N HIS A 37 -30.31 2.39 -11.81
CA HIS A 37 -31.22 1.40 -11.21
C HIS A 37 -32.14 1.98 -10.13
N GLY A 38 -32.23 3.29 -9.99
CA GLY A 38 -33.05 3.93 -8.94
C GLY A 38 -32.63 3.56 -7.52
N ALA A 39 -31.34 3.23 -7.33
CA ALA A 39 -30.76 2.76 -6.10
C ALA A 39 -30.02 3.89 -5.34
N VAL A 40 -29.66 3.62 -4.09
CA VAL A 40 -28.77 4.46 -3.29
C VAL A 40 -27.46 3.74 -3.00
N VAL A 41 -26.36 4.48 -2.92
CA VAL A 41 -25.03 3.92 -2.62
C VAL A 41 -24.82 3.86 -1.11
N ALA A 42 -24.46 2.69 -0.59
CA ALA A 42 -24.01 2.49 0.77
C ALA A 42 -22.48 2.32 0.79
N PRO A 43 -21.72 3.34 1.18
CA PRO A 43 -20.28 3.23 1.34
C PRO A 43 -19.93 2.40 2.57
N VAL A 44 -18.95 1.50 2.43
CA VAL A 44 -18.62 0.49 3.42
C VAL A 44 -17.12 0.36 3.57
N PHE A 45 -16.64 0.26 4.81
CA PHE A 45 -15.28 -0.21 5.10
C PHE A 45 -15.33 -1.39 6.08
N ILE A 46 -14.63 -2.48 5.74
CA ILE A 46 -14.62 -3.70 6.54
C ILE A 46 -13.22 -3.93 7.11
N PHE A 47 -13.10 -3.89 8.43
CA PHE A 47 -11.90 -4.30 9.15
C PHE A 47 -11.84 -5.83 9.20
N THR A 48 -11.00 -6.44 8.37
CA THR A 48 -10.88 -7.90 8.34
C THR A 48 -9.93 -8.42 9.42
N PRO A 49 -10.28 -9.49 10.17
CA PRO A 49 -9.41 -10.08 11.19
C PRO A 49 -8.03 -10.47 10.67
N SER A 50 -7.93 -10.90 9.42
CA SER A 50 -6.68 -11.25 8.76
C SER A 50 -5.72 -10.06 8.57
N GLN A 51 -6.24 -8.83 8.44
CA GLN A 51 -5.44 -7.61 8.28
C GLN A 51 -5.17 -6.88 9.59
N VAL A 52 -6.18 -6.77 10.46
CA VAL A 52 -6.08 -5.93 11.67
C VAL A 52 -6.27 -6.70 12.98
N GLY A 53 -6.60 -7.99 12.94
CA GLY A 53 -6.85 -8.84 14.11
C GLY A 53 -5.57 -9.16 14.90
N ARG A 54 -5.74 -9.84 16.04
CA ARG A 54 -4.61 -10.29 16.87
C ARG A 54 -3.72 -11.31 16.17
N SER A 55 -4.29 -12.11 15.29
CA SER A 55 -3.63 -13.14 14.47
C SER A 55 -3.13 -12.63 13.13
N ALA A 56 -3.21 -11.33 12.86
CA ALA A 56 -2.66 -10.76 11.63
C ALA A 56 -1.16 -11.02 11.55
N HIS A 57 -0.72 -11.63 10.44
CA HIS A 57 0.69 -11.98 10.24
C HIS A 57 1.59 -10.76 10.08
N ILE A 58 1.03 -9.67 9.53
CA ILE A 58 1.73 -8.39 9.33
C ILE A 58 0.86 -7.28 9.89
N LYS A 59 1.42 -6.52 10.82
CA LYS A 59 0.70 -5.44 11.46
C LYS A 59 1.65 -4.32 11.87
N SER A 60 1.71 -3.28 11.05
CA SER A 60 2.33 -2.02 11.44
C SER A 60 1.31 -1.14 12.15
N TYR A 61 1.50 -0.87 13.45
CA TYR A 61 0.62 0.04 14.20
C TYR A 61 0.63 1.46 13.65
N MET A 62 1.78 1.92 13.16
CA MET A 62 1.90 3.26 12.57
C MET A 62 1.13 3.34 11.23
N SER A 63 1.17 2.29 10.42
CA SER A 63 0.37 2.19 9.20
C SER A 63 -1.13 2.18 9.50
N ILE A 64 -1.54 1.40 10.50
CA ILE A 64 -2.94 1.35 10.95
C ILE A 64 -3.38 2.73 11.47
N ALA A 65 -2.55 3.45 12.21
CA ALA A 65 -2.87 4.80 12.68
C ALA A 65 -3.13 5.75 11.51
N CYS A 66 -2.30 5.73 10.48
CA CYS A 66 -2.51 6.51 9.26
C CYS A 66 -3.82 6.14 8.54
N MET A 67 -4.15 4.85 8.47
CA MET A 67 -5.41 4.36 7.91
C MET A 67 -6.61 4.90 8.69
N LEU A 68 -6.58 4.82 10.02
CA LEU A 68 -7.69 5.26 10.88
C LEU A 68 -7.90 6.79 10.79
N THR A 69 -6.83 7.58 10.65
CA THR A 69 -6.95 9.02 10.36
C THR A 69 -7.65 9.24 9.03
N GLY A 70 -7.23 8.54 7.96
CA GLY A 70 -7.88 8.63 6.65
C GLY A 70 -9.35 8.20 6.66
N LEU A 71 -9.70 7.18 7.47
CA LEU A 71 -11.08 6.74 7.63
C LEU A 71 -11.93 7.75 8.39
N GLY A 72 -11.37 8.49 9.35
CA GLY A 72 -12.07 9.56 10.05
C GLY A 72 -12.45 10.69 9.09
N GLU A 73 -11.51 11.17 8.31
CA GLU A 73 -11.76 12.20 7.29
C GLU A 73 -12.73 11.70 6.19
N LEU A 74 -12.67 10.42 5.85
CA LEU A 74 -13.60 9.81 4.89
C LEU A 74 -15.02 9.74 5.45
N GLU A 75 -15.19 9.39 6.74
CA GLU A 75 -16.49 9.40 7.43
C GLU A 75 -17.13 10.80 7.42
N GLU A 76 -16.32 11.83 7.71
CA GLU A 76 -16.75 13.23 7.63
C GLU A 76 -17.15 13.61 6.19
N ALA A 77 -16.36 13.22 5.19
CA ALA A 77 -16.64 13.49 3.79
C ALA A 77 -17.96 12.86 3.32
N TYR A 78 -18.36 11.74 3.89
CA TYR A 78 -19.64 11.11 3.64
C TYR A 78 -20.79 11.62 4.53
N GLY A 79 -20.53 12.61 5.40
CA GLY A 79 -21.54 13.14 6.32
C GLY A 79 -22.11 12.09 7.28
N GLY A 80 -21.30 11.10 7.67
CA GLY A 80 -21.68 10.01 8.57
C GLY A 80 -22.43 8.86 7.90
N SER A 81 -22.46 8.77 6.57
CA SER A 81 -23.09 7.66 5.83
C SER A 81 -22.19 6.43 5.70
N LEU A 82 -20.88 6.56 5.94
CA LEU A 82 -19.91 5.46 5.83
C LEU A 82 -20.16 4.41 6.93
N GLY A 83 -20.38 3.16 6.51
CA GLY A 83 -20.54 2.03 7.42
C GLY A 83 -19.21 1.35 7.76
N PHE A 84 -18.95 1.14 9.05
CA PHE A 84 -17.80 0.36 9.52
C PHE A 84 -18.23 -0.99 10.06
N TYR A 85 -17.54 -2.05 9.63
CA TYR A 85 -17.84 -3.42 10.03
C TYR A 85 -16.55 -4.16 10.39
N TYR A 86 -16.68 -5.18 11.26
CA TYR A 86 -15.58 -6.06 11.63
C TYR A 86 -15.93 -7.51 11.33
N GLY A 87 -15.15 -8.18 10.50
CA GLY A 87 -15.35 -9.57 10.11
C GLY A 87 -14.75 -9.88 8.74
N GLU A 88 -14.82 -11.13 8.30
CA GLU A 88 -14.46 -11.47 6.93
C GLU A 88 -15.46 -10.87 5.94
N THR A 89 -14.97 -10.37 4.81
CA THR A 89 -15.80 -9.61 3.85
C THR A 89 -17.05 -10.35 3.44
N THR A 90 -16.95 -11.62 3.10
CA THR A 90 -18.10 -12.44 2.68
C THR A 90 -19.13 -12.62 3.80
N ASP A 91 -18.68 -12.72 5.06
CA ASP A 91 -19.58 -12.92 6.19
C ASP A 91 -20.31 -11.63 6.56
N VAL A 92 -19.66 -10.49 6.39
CA VAL A 92 -20.29 -9.18 6.54
C VAL A 92 -21.34 -8.97 5.45
N ILE A 93 -21.00 -9.23 4.21
CA ILE A 93 -21.93 -9.06 3.06
C ILE A 93 -23.16 -9.97 3.19
N ARG A 94 -22.99 -11.21 3.62
CA ARG A 94 -24.12 -12.13 3.87
C ARG A 94 -25.10 -11.65 4.98
N GLN A 95 -24.69 -10.74 5.85
CA GLN A 95 -25.58 -10.17 6.86
C GLN A 95 -26.51 -9.09 6.30
N ILE A 96 -26.17 -8.54 5.12
CA ILE A 96 -26.99 -7.49 4.50
C ILE A 96 -28.26 -8.11 3.94
N LYS A 97 -29.36 -7.84 4.64
CA LYS A 97 -30.70 -8.25 4.21
C LYS A 97 -31.37 -7.06 3.56
N GLY A 98 -31.65 -7.16 2.30
CA GLY A 98 -32.28 -6.09 1.54
C GLY A 98 -32.07 -6.28 0.04
N ASN A 99 -32.60 -5.35 -0.74
CA ASN A 99 -32.47 -5.37 -2.18
C ASN A 99 -31.10 -4.80 -2.60
N VAL A 100 -30.01 -5.60 -2.44
CA VAL A 100 -28.70 -5.25 -2.97
C VAL A 100 -28.67 -5.60 -4.44
N VAL A 101 -28.55 -4.60 -5.30
CA VAL A 101 -28.55 -4.76 -6.76
C VAL A 101 -27.14 -4.73 -7.37
N GLY A 102 -26.14 -4.23 -6.63
CA GLY A 102 -24.76 -4.20 -7.09
C GLY A 102 -23.75 -4.01 -5.95
N VAL A 103 -22.53 -4.49 -6.18
CA VAL A 103 -21.38 -4.32 -5.29
C VAL A 103 -20.19 -3.88 -6.14
N PHE A 104 -19.56 -2.80 -5.74
CA PHE A 104 -18.41 -2.19 -6.41
C PHE A 104 -17.23 -2.06 -5.47
N GLU A 105 -16.03 -2.21 -5.98
CA GLU A 105 -14.79 -1.92 -5.28
C GLU A 105 -13.69 -1.46 -6.25
N CYS A 106 -12.69 -0.74 -5.75
CA CYS A 106 -11.48 -0.49 -6.53
C CYS A 106 -10.61 -1.76 -6.58
N ALA A 107 -10.11 -2.07 -7.78
CA ALA A 107 -9.28 -3.25 -8.01
C ALA A 107 -7.95 -3.16 -7.25
N ASP A 108 -7.58 -4.23 -6.56
CA ASP A 108 -6.27 -4.41 -5.93
C ASP A 108 -5.67 -5.74 -6.41
N TYR A 109 -4.41 -5.70 -6.82
CA TYR A 109 -3.71 -6.80 -7.48
C TYR A 109 -2.84 -7.62 -6.54
N THR A 110 -2.88 -7.32 -5.24
CA THR A 110 -2.15 -8.10 -4.23
C THR A 110 -2.77 -9.49 -4.05
N PRO A 111 -1.98 -10.53 -3.66
CA PRO A 111 -2.49 -11.88 -3.48
C PRO A 111 -3.67 -11.97 -2.51
N TYR A 112 -3.58 -11.23 -1.41
CA TYR A 112 -4.66 -11.15 -0.43
C TYR A 112 -5.95 -10.57 -1.04
N ALA A 113 -5.83 -9.46 -1.75
CA ALA A 113 -6.99 -8.80 -2.36
C ALA A 113 -7.62 -9.67 -3.44
N LYS A 114 -6.82 -10.28 -4.32
CA LYS A 114 -7.32 -11.23 -5.34
C LYS A 114 -8.12 -12.38 -4.70
N LYS A 115 -7.61 -12.99 -3.62
CA LYS A 115 -8.32 -14.07 -2.91
C LYS A 115 -9.62 -13.57 -2.28
N ARG A 116 -9.60 -12.39 -1.62
CA ARG A 116 -10.79 -11.77 -1.03
C ARG A 116 -11.86 -11.48 -2.08
N SER A 117 -11.47 -10.84 -3.17
CA SER A 117 -12.38 -10.44 -4.24
C SER A 117 -12.95 -11.64 -5.01
N ALA A 118 -12.15 -12.69 -5.22
CA ALA A 118 -12.64 -13.94 -5.80
C ALA A 118 -13.70 -14.63 -4.92
N ALA A 119 -13.46 -14.67 -3.60
CA ALA A 119 -14.44 -15.22 -2.66
C ALA A 119 -15.72 -14.37 -2.59
N LEU A 120 -15.59 -13.04 -2.65
CA LEU A 120 -16.72 -12.12 -2.69
C LEU A 120 -17.53 -12.33 -3.99
N LYS A 121 -16.86 -12.37 -5.14
CA LYS A 121 -17.48 -12.61 -6.43
C LYS A 121 -18.31 -13.88 -6.45
N ALA A 122 -17.78 -15.00 -5.95
CA ALA A 122 -18.51 -16.28 -5.88
C ALA A 122 -19.79 -16.18 -5.02
N VAL A 123 -19.78 -15.43 -3.92
CA VAL A 123 -20.98 -15.19 -3.08
C VAL A 123 -22.01 -14.37 -3.82
N LEU A 124 -21.61 -13.32 -4.53
CA LEU A 124 -22.50 -12.40 -5.22
C LEU A 124 -23.13 -13.05 -6.47
N GLU A 125 -22.34 -13.82 -7.23
CA GLU A 125 -22.83 -14.59 -8.37
C GLU A 125 -23.91 -15.59 -7.98
N SER A 126 -23.75 -16.29 -6.86
CA SER A 126 -24.76 -17.22 -6.34
C SER A 126 -26.07 -16.53 -5.93
N SER A 127 -26.04 -15.22 -5.71
CA SER A 127 -27.18 -14.39 -5.34
C SER A 127 -27.69 -13.51 -6.48
N HIS A 128 -27.17 -13.66 -7.68
CA HIS A 128 -27.47 -12.84 -8.87
C HIS A 128 -27.30 -11.34 -8.65
N ILE A 129 -26.30 -10.94 -7.84
CA ILE A 129 -25.96 -9.55 -7.55
C ILE A 129 -24.83 -9.11 -8.50
N HIS A 130 -24.99 -7.96 -9.14
CA HIS A 130 -23.95 -7.38 -10.00
C HIS A 130 -22.69 -7.10 -9.19
N TYR A 131 -21.52 -7.45 -9.73
CA TYR A 131 -20.22 -7.19 -9.10
C TYR A 131 -19.22 -6.61 -10.08
N GLU A 132 -18.60 -5.50 -9.72
CA GLU A 132 -17.61 -4.83 -10.55
C GLU A 132 -16.40 -4.36 -9.75
N GLN A 133 -15.21 -4.62 -10.31
CA GLN A 133 -13.94 -4.06 -9.87
C GLN A 133 -13.46 -3.00 -10.85
N VAL A 134 -13.14 -1.82 -10.37
CA VAL A 134 -12.74 -0.68 -11.19
C VAL A 134 -11.29 -0.29 -10.91
N ASP A 135 -10.51 -0.12 -11.96
CA ASP A 135 -9.11 0.31 -11.85
C ASP A 135 -8.99 1.77 -11.41
N ASP A 136 -8.27 1.99 -10.31
CA ASP A 136 -8.12 3.32 -9.73
C ASP A 136 -6.74 3.61 -9.15
N ILE A 137 -6.07 2.60 -8.56
CA ILE A 137 -4.90 2.79 -7.69
C ILE A 137 -3.57 3.00 -8.43
N TYR A 138 -3.51 2.72 -9.72
CA TYR A 138 -2.31 2.89 -10.57
C TYR A 138 -2.56 3.91 -11.68
N ILE A 139 -1.49 4.53 -12.19
CA ILE A 139 -1.55 5.35 -13.42
C ILE A 139 -1.85 4.44 -14.60
N ASN A 140 -1.06 3.39 -14.74
CA ASN A 140 -1.28 2.33 -15.71
C ASN A 140 -1.66 1.05 -14.98
N THR A 141 -2.89 0.62 -15.15
CA THR A 141 -3.39 -0.65 -14.63
C THR A 141 -2.48 -1.81 -15.01
N PRO A 142 -2.16 -2.74 -14.10
CA PRO A 142 -1.45 -3.95 -14.43
C PRO A 142 -2.06 -4.68 -15.63
N GLY A 143 -1.24 -4.98 -16.64
CA GLY A 143 -1.70 -5.58 -17.90
C GLY A 143 -2.01 -4.58 -19.02
N SER A 144 -2.12 -3.29 -18.71
CA SER A 144 -2.35 -2.28 -19.76
C SER A 144 -1.08 -1.90 -20.54
N VAL A 145 0.10 -2.19 -20.00
CA VAL A 145 1.42 -1.93 -20.63
C VAL A 145 2.19 -3.23 -20.75
N LEU A 146 2.11 -3.84 -21.93
CA LEU A 146 2.77 -5.11 -22.25
C LEU A 146 3.81 -4.89 -23.37
N ASN A 147 4.79 -5.80 -23.45
CA ASN A 147 5.78 -5.81 -24.52
C ASN A 147 5.18 -6.30 -25.85
N GLY A 148 5.99 -6.27 -26.94
CA GLY A 148 5.54 -6.68 -28.27
C GLY A 148 5.07 -8.14 -28.42
N THR A 149 5.29 -8.98 -27.39
CA THR A 149 4.82 -10.38 -27.36
C THR A 149 3.62 -10.57 -26.41
N GLY A 150 3.02 -9.48 -25.92
CA GLY A 150 1.87 -9.53 -25.00
C GLY A 150 2.24 -9.94 -23.56
N LYS A 151 3.52 -9.91 -23.19
CA LYS A 151 4.00 -10.27 -21.85
C LYS A 151 4.36 -9.03 -21.03
N PRO A 152 4.32 -9.10 -19.68
CA PRO A 152 4.75 -8.00 -18.84
C PRO A 152 6.25 -7.72 -19.01
N TYR A 153 6.61 -6.44 -18.96
CA TYR A 153 8.01 -6.03 -18.90
C TYR A 153 8.63 -6.47 -17.56
N GLN A 154 9.85 -7.01 -17.62
CA GLN A 154 10.65 -7.39 -16.45
C GLN A 154 11.76 -6.37 -16.14
N LYS A 155 11.90 -5.33 -16.95
CA LYS A 155 12.86 -4.23 -16.75
C LYS A 155 12.10 -2.92 -16.77
N PHE A 156 12.46 -2.03 -15.84
CA PHE A 156 11.76 -0.77 -15.65
C PHE A 156 11.90 0.17 -16.85
N THR A 157 13.10 0.36 -17.41
CA THR A 157 13.31 1.36 -18.48
C THR A 157 12.38 1.14 -19.67
N PRO A 158 12.31 -0.05 -20.30
CA PRO A 158 11.39 -0.26 -21.42
C PRO A 158 9.91 -0.20 -20.99
N TYR A 159 9.58 -0.58 -19.75
CA TYR A 159 8.23 -0.38 -19.20
C TYR A 159 7.89 1.10 -19.13
N TYR A 160 8.78 1.91 -18.58
CA TYR A 160 8.59 3.35 -18.45
C TYR A 160 8.39 4.05 -19.79
N GLU A 161 9.24 3.75 -20.77
CA GLU A 161 9.15 4.30 -22.13
C GLU A 161 7.82 3.94 -22.82
N ALA A 162 7.34 2.70 -22.64
CA ALA A 162 6.05 2.26 -23.14
C ALA A 162 4.90 2.94 -22.39
N SER A 163 5.05 3.12 -21.08
CA SER A 163 4.06 3.77 -20.20
C SER A 163 3.83 5.24 -20.54
N LEU A 164 4.87 5.97 -20.90
CA LEU A 164 4.79 7.38 -21.30
C LEU A 164 3.92 7.62 -22.54
N LYS A 165 3.69 6.60 -23.36
CA LYS A 165 2.82 6.67 -24.54
C LYS A 165 1.33 6.56 -24.20
N LYS A 166 0.99 6.20 -22.97
CA LYS A 166 -0.38 6.11 -22.50
C LYS A 166 -0.87 7.46 -21.99
N ARG A 167 -2.11 7.77 -22.34
CA ARG A 167 -2.76 8.96 -21.79
C ARG A 167 -3.10 8.74 -20.30
N VAL A 168 -2.83 9.74 -19.50
CA VAL A 168 -3.28 9.79 -18.10
C VAL A 168 -4.45 10.75 -18.01
N ASP A 169 -5.61 10.28 -17.55
CA ASP A 169 -6.79 11.12 -17.39
C ASP A 169 -6.57 12.18 -16.31
N ARG A 170 -7.23 13.30 -16.44
CA ARG A 170 -7.28 14.33 -15.39
C ARG A 170 -8.08 13.81 -14.19
N PRO A 171 -7.71 14.22 -12.95
CA PRO A 171 -8.51 13.89 -11.78
C PRO A 171 -9.90 14.53 -11.89
N THR A 172 -10.90 13.81 -11.41
CA THR A 172 -12.29 14.26 -11.33
C THR A 172 -12.58 14.95 -9.99
N GLY A 173 -13.73 15.61 -9.89
CA GLY A 173 -14.21 16.21 -8.64
C GLY A 173 -14.68 15.18 -7.60
N ALA A 174 -15.23 15.67 -6.50
CA ALA A 174 -15.89 14.82 -5.50
C ALA A 174 -17.14 14.17 -6.07
N CYS A 175 -17.25 12.85 -5.88
CA CYS A 175 -18.48 12.14 -6.21
C CYS A 175 -19.62 12.60 -5.28
N ARG A 176 -20.71 13.06 -5.87
CA ARG A 176 -21.94 13.49 -5.18
C ARG A 176 -23.06 12.52 -5.50
N GLY A 177 -22.90 11.29 -5.04
CA GLY A 177 -23.84 10.23 -5.33
C GLY A 177 -25.10 10.26 -4.48
N PRO A 178 -26.10 9.43 -4.84
CA PRO A 178 -27.25 9.20 -4.00
C PRO A 178 -26.86 8.31 -2.80
N PHE A 179 -26.14 8.87 -1.83
CA PHE A 179 -25.71 8.11 -0.65
C PHE A 179 -26.86 7.84 0.30
N ILE A 180 -26.81 6.69 0.98
CA ILE A 180 -27.71 6.41 2.13
C ILE A 180 -27.51 7.48 3.21
N LYS A 181 -28.59 7.77 3.97
CA LYS A 181 -28.50 8.77 5.03
C LYS A 181 -27.82 8.26 6.33
N LYS A 182 -27.79 6.95 6.52
CA LYS A 182 -27.21 6.30 7.70
C LYS A 182 -26.63 4.96 7.30
N PRO A 183 -25.54 4.50 7.95
CA PRO A 183 -24.96 3.18 7.72
C PRO A 183 -25.96 2.05 7.94
N LEU A 184 -25.74 0.92 7.25
CA LEU A 184 -26.54 -0.29 7.46
C LEU A 184 -26.26 -0.88 8.84
N GLY A 185 -27.33 -1.13 9.63
CA GLY A 185 -27.22 -1.76 10.94
C GLY A 185 -27.03 -3.27 10.83
N LEU A 186 -25.83 -3.78 11.03
CA LEU A 186 -25.49 -5.19 10.98
C LEU A 186 -24.97 -5.68 12.34
N LYS A 187 -24.97 -7.00 12.57
CA LYS A 187 -24.34 -7.59 13.78
C LYS A 187 -22.84 -7.31 13.84
N SER A 188 -22.18 -7.17 12.68
CA SER A 188 -20.78 -6.85 12.52
C SER A 188 -20.47 -5.36 12.60
N SER A 189 -21.47 -4.48 12.79
CA SER A 189 -21.26 -3.03 12.89
C SER A 189 -20.36 -2.67 14.06
N VAL A 190 -19.42 -1.76 13.79
CA VAL A 190 -18.51 -1.17 14.78
C VAL A 190 -18.45 0.34 14.56
N SER A 191 -18.03 1.10 15.56
CA SER A 191 -17.70 2.51 15.35
C SER A 191 -16.21 2.69 15.10
N LEU A 192 -15.82 3.74 14.38
CA LEU A 192 -14.41 4.08 14.18
C LEU A 192 -13.72 4.30 15.54
N LYS A 193 -14.36 4.98 16.47
CA LYS A 193 -13.86 5.19 17.85
C LYS A 193 -13.54 3.87 18.56
N GLU A 194 -14.42 2.88 18.44
CA GLU A 194 -14.19 1.54 18.99
C GLU A 194 -12.97 0.87 18.34
N MET A 195 -12.84 0.96 17.01
CA MET A 195 -11.71 0.38 16.30
C MET A 195 -10.39 1.07 16.65
N VAL A 196 -10.37 2.40 16.80
CA VAL A 196 -9.20 3.13 17.33
C VAL A 196 -8.78 2.56 18.68
N GLY A 197 -9.72 2.41 19.62
CA GLY A 197 -9.45 1.85 20.96
C GLY A 197 -8.96 0.39 20.93
N ARG A 198 -9.41 -0.40 19.94
CA ARG A 198 -8.97 -1.81 19.77
C ARG A 198 -7.59 -1.94 19.14
N LEU A 199 -7.27 -1.09 18.14
CA LEU A 199 -6.14 -1.27 17.25
C LEU A 199 -4.89 -0.49 17.68
N ILE A 200 -5.05 0.66 18.37
CA ILE A 200 -3.94 1.57 18.73
C ILE A 200 -3.72 1.62 20.26
N LYS A 201 -4.03 0.57 21.01
CA LYS A 201 -3.75 0.52 22.46
C LYS A 201 -2.26 0.74 22.73
N GLY A 202 -1.92 1.87 23.36
CA GLY A 202 -0.56 2.20 23.75
C GLY A 202 0.36 2.58 22.57
N ALA A 203 -0.20 2.85 21.41
CA ALA A 203 0.59 3.28 20.25
C ALA A 203 1.16 4.68 20.50
N VAL A 204 2.45 4.81 20.27
CA VAL A 204 3.17 6.08 20.28
C VAL A 204 2.61 6.97 19.18
N GLU A 205 2.23 8.19 19.53
CA GLU A 205 1.83 9.19 18.56
C GLU A 205 3.00 9.48 17.62
N ASN A 206 2.88 9.09 16.35
CA ASN A 206 3.90 9.38 15.36
C ASN A 206 3.79 10.85 14.94
N ARG A 207 4.65 11.68 15.52
CA ARG A 207 4.68 13.12 15.21
C ARG A 207 5.35 13.45 13.87
N ALA A 208 6.12 12.50 13.33
CA ALA A 208 6.88 12.73 12.10
C ALA A 208 6.04 12.55 10.82
N TYR A 209 5.05 11.66 10.86
CA TYR A 209 4.22 11.32 9.70
C TYR A 209 2.75 11.20 10.10
N LYS A 210 1.90 11.91 9.38
CA LYS A 210 0.45 11.89 9.58
C LYS A 210 -0.24 11.20 8.40
N GLY A 211 -1.32 10.46 8.69
CA GLY A 211 -2.24 9.95 7.69
C GLY A 211 -3.28 10.99 7.28
N GLY A 212 -4.28 10.54 6.53
CA GLY A 212 -5.41 11.37 6.13
C GLY A 212 -5.23 12.12 4.81
N ARG A 213 -6.35 12.59 4.25
CA ARG A 213 -6.37 13.34 2.99
C ARG A 213 -5.87 14.77 3.14
N GLU A 214 -6.22 15.42 4.26
CA GLU A 214 -5.78 16.80 4.54
C GLU A 214 -4.26 16.92 4.52
N GLU A 215 -3.57 16.04 5.24
CA GLU A 215 -2.10 16.01 5.23
C GLU A 215 -1.55 15.64 3.84
N GLY A 216 -2.16 14.68 3.16
CA GLY A 216 -1.78 14.31 1.80
C GLY A 216 -1.87 15.48 0.81
N LEU A 217 -2.94 16.26 0.88
CA LEU A 217 -3.11 17.46 0.06
C LEU A 217 -2.13 18.57 0.44
N ARG A 218 -1.86 18.75 1.73
CA ARG A 218 -0.85 19.70 2.22
C ARG A 218 0.54 19.36 1.67
N LEU A 219 0.92 18.09 1.68
CA LEU A 219 2.18 17.61 1.11
C LEU A 219 2.22 17.81 -0.41
N LEU A 220 1.12 17.50 -1.08
CA LEU A 220 0.99 17.67 -2.53
C LEU A 220 1.11 19.14 -2.95
N ALA A 221 0.57 20.06 -2.18
CA ALA A 221 0.70 21.49 -2.42
C ALA A 221 2.15 21.99 -2.23
N ASN A 222 2.90 21.35 -1.31
CA ASN A 222 4.24 21.77 -0.90
C ASN A 222 5.35 20.81 -1.40
N LEU A 223 5.17 20.19 -2.58
CA LEU A 223 6.23 19.38 -3.19
C LEU A 223 7.51 20.22 -3.37
N PRO A 224 8.70 19.70 -3.05
CA PRO A 224 9.95 20.46 -3.23
C PRO A 224 10.22 20.71 -4.71
N ALA A 225 10.52 21.96 -5.07
CA ALA A 225 10.82 22.33 -6.45
C ALA A 225 12.09 21.67 -6.99
N ASN A 226 13.07 21.46 -6.11
CA ASN A 226 14.33 20.80 -6.38
C ASN A 226 14.29 19.29 -6.11
N TYR A 227 13.12 18.65 -6.26
CA TYR A 227 12.94 17.22 -5.98
C TYR A 227 13.97 16.33 -6.67
N ALA A 228 14.34 16.63 -7.92
CA ALA A 228 15.33 15.85 -8.67
C ALA A 228 16.71 15.83 -8.00
N GLU A 229 17.07 16.89 -7.29
CA GLU A 229 18.37 17.05 -6.63
C GLU A 229 18.39 16.36 -5.26
N ILE A 230 17.29 16.47 -4.52
CA ILE A 230 17.24 16.05 -3.12
C ILE A 230 16.70 14.65 -2.88
N HIS A 231 15.96 14.07 -3.82
CA HIS A 231 15.23 12.81 -3.55
C HIS A 231 16.13 11.61 -3.23
N ASP A 232 17.43 11.71 -3.49
CA ASP A 232 18.42 10.69 -3.14
C ASP A 232 19.22 11.06 -1.88
N ILE A 233 19.15 12.29 -1.39
CA ILE A 233 19.87 12.75 -0.18
C ILE A 233 19.15 12.24 1.06
N LEU A 234 19.87 11.46 1.89
CA LEU A 234 19.28 10.73 3.02
C LEU A 234 18.69 11.64 4.10
N ALA A 235 19.28 12.78 4.35
CA ALA A 235 18.85 13.73 5.37
C ALA A 235 17.65 14.59 4.92
N GLU A 236 17.37 14.62 3.62
CA GLU A 236 16.34 15.48 3.02
C GLU A 236 14.96 14.83 3.05
N ARG A 237 13.95 15.69 3.20
CA ARG A 237 12.56 15.27 3.11
C ARG A 237 12.13 15.23 1.63
N THR A 238 11.70 14.07 1.17
CA THR A 238 11.17 13.86 -0.19
C THR A 238 9.70 14.32 -0.29
N SER A 239 8.88 13.73 -1.18
CA SER A 239 7.47 14.09 -1.31
C SER A 239 6.62 13.79 -0.05
N GLY A 240 7.00 12.79 0.74
CA GLY A 240 6.21 12.31 1.88
C GLY A 240 4.89 11.62 1.52
N LEU A 241 4.61 11.40 0.22
CA LEU A 241 3.32 10.92 -0.27
C LEU A 241 3.12 9.40 -0.26
N SER A 242 4.13 8.62 0.16
CA SER A 242 4.08 7.15 0.06
C SER A 242 2.90 6.53 0.82
N VAL A 243 2.63 6.97 2.05
CA VAL A 243 1.50 6.49 2.84
C VAL A 243 0.15 6.92 2.24
N HIS A 244 0.08 8.12 1.67
CA HIS A 244 -1.12 8.64 1.03
C HIS A 244 -1.42 7.91 -0.29
N ASN A 245 -0.38 7.56 -1.06
CA ASN A 245 -0.51 6.71 -2.25
C ASN A 245 -0.88 5.27 -1.89
N HIS A 246 -0.42 4.77 -0.72
CA HIS A 246 -0.78 3.44 -0.25
C HIS A 246 -2.26 3.35 0.12
N TYR A 247 -2.76 4.26 0.95
CA TYR A 247 -4.17 4.27 1.36
C TYR A 247 -5.11 4.99 0.39
N GLY A 248 -4.57 5.57 -0.68
CA GLY A 248 -5.38 6.30 -1.66
C GLY A 248 -6.14 7.48 -1.07
N THR A 249 -5.63 8.11 -0.01
CA THR A 249 -6.19 9.35 0.55
C THR A 249 -6.00 10.54 -0.40
N VAL A 250 -4.98 10.47 -1.25
CA VAL A 250 -4.80 11.31 -2.45
C VAL A 250 -4.79 10.40 -3.66
N SER A 251 -5.47 10.79 -4.73
CA SER A 251 -5.49 10.02 -5.97
C SER A 251 -4.11 10.03 -6.64
N ILE A 252 -3.75 8.91 -7.26
CA ILE A 252 -2.51 8.84 -8.02
C ILE A 252 -2.49 9.82 -9.20
N ARG A 253 -3.66 10.17 -9.76
CA ARG A 253 -3.82 11.16 -10.82
C ARG A 253 -3.65 12.58 -10.29
N GLU A 254 -4.14 12.89 -9.08
CA GLU A 254 -3.85 14.17 -8.41
C GLU A 254 -2.34 14.37 -8.25
N VAL A 255 -1.63 13.33 -7.78
CA VAL A 255 -0.17 13.37 -7.61
C VAL A 255 0.55 13.54 -8.96
N TYR A 256 0.16 12.74 -9.96
CA TYR A 256 0.75 12.78 -11.30
C TYR A 256 0.62 14.18 -11.93
N TRP A 257 -0.59 14.71 -11.97
CA TRP A 257 -0.84 15.98 -12.65
C TRP A 257 -0.22 17.16 -11.88
N LYS A 258 -0.25 17.13 -10.56
CA LYS A 258 0.43 18.15 -9.76
C LYS A 258 1.95 18.14 -9.99
N ALA A 259 2.55 16.95 -10.07
CA ALA A 259 3.97 16.82 -10.40
C ALA A 259 4.28 17.30 -11.82
N LYS A 260 3.45 16.96 -12.82
CA LYS A 260 3.60 17.44 -14.20
C LYS A 260 3.47 18.95 -14.32
N GLU A 261 2.49 19.56 -13.66
CA GLU A 261 2.27 21.01 -13.64
C GLU A 261 3.45 21.78 -13.04
N ARG A 262 4.21 21.14 -12.14
CA ARG A 262 5.40 21.72 -11.50
C ARG A 262 6.71 21.31 -12.17
N GLY A 263 6.69 20.55 -13.27
CA GLY A 263 7.89 20.09 -13.95
C GLY A 263 8.72 19.06 -13.17
N LEU A 264 8.10 18.33 -12.23
CA LEU A 264 8.78 17.36 -11.35
C LEU A 264 8.86 15.97 -12.01
N ASP A 265 9.52 15.85 -13.16
CA ASP A 265 9.60 14.60 -13.94
C ASP A 265 10.29 13.46 -13.15
N ALA A 266 11.22 13.79 -12.26
CA ALA A 266 11.82 12.78 -11.37
C ALA A 266 10.77 12.17 -10.42
N LEU A 267 9.81 12.95 -9.91
CA LEU A 267 8.71 12.42 -9.09
C LEU A 267 7.73 11.59 -9.95
N VAL A 268 7.38 12.07 -11.15
CA VAL A 268 6.55 11.32 -12.09
C VAL A 268 7.16 9.95 -12.39
N ARG A 269 8.48 9.88 -12.58
CA ARG A 269 9.20 8.62 -12.77
C ARG A 269 9.06 7.66 -11.57
N GLN A 270 9.01 8.17 -10.33
CA GLN A 270 8.77 7.32 -9.14
C GLN A 270 7.36 6.73 -9.12
N LEU A 271 6.35 7.45 -9.64
CA LEU A 271 4.99 6.91 -9.76
C LEU A 271 4.94 5.73 -10.74
N TYR A 272 5.68 5.78 -11.83
CA TYR A 272 5.79 4.65 -12.77
C TYR A 272 6.60 3.47 -12.20
N TRP A 273 7.57 3.71 -11.30
CA TRP A 273 8.18 2.62 -10.53
C TRP A 273 7.15 1.88 -9.68
N ARG A 274 6.23 2.63 -9.06
CA ARG A 274 5.14 2.05 -8.28
C ARG A 274 4.25 1.16 -9.15
N ASP A 275 3.86 1.63 -10.32
CA ASP A 275 3.06 0.86 -11.28
C ASP A 275 3.80 -0.39 -11.78
N PHE A 276 5.10 -0.26 -12.07
CA PHE A 276 5.94 -1.36 -12.50
C PHE A 276 5.95 -2.51 -11.48
N TYR A 277 6.16 -2.23 -10.21
CA TYR A 277 6.10 -3.25 -9.16
C TYR A 277 4.68 -3.82 -9.00
N GLY A 278 3.64 -3.00 -9.15
CA GLY A 278 2.25 -3.46 -9.19
C GLY A 278 2.01 -4.48 -10.31
N GLN A 279 2.53 -4.21 -11.51
CA GLN A 279 2.45 -5.14 -12.64
C GLN A 279 3.22 -6.45 -12.37
N ILE A 280 4.42 -6.36 -11.81
CA ILE A 280 5.20 -7.57 -11.47
C ILE A 280 4.42 -8.46 -10.51
N VAL A 281 3.87 -7.91 -9.45
CA VAL A 281 3.06 -8.67 -8.48
C VAL A 281 1.80 -9.26 -9.13
N ALA A 282 1.16 -8.53 -10.04
CA ALA A 282 -0.06 -8.99 -10.69
C ALA A 282 0.16 -10.20 -11.62
N PHE A 283 1.34 -10.29 -12.26
CA PHE A 283 1.63 -11.29 -13.29
C PHE A 283 2.51 -12.45 -12.85
N PHE A 284 3.29 -12.29 -11.80
CA PHE A 284 4.23 -13.32 -11.34
C PHE A 284 3.78 -13.91 -9.99
N GLU A 285 2.61 -14.53 -10.00
CA GLU A 285 2.00 -15.12 -8.79
C GLU A 285 2.85 -16.23 -8.18
N ASP A 286 3.59 -16.97 -8.99
CA ASP A 286 4.52 -18.03 -8.53
C ASP A 286 5.63 -17.51 -7.61
N LEU A 287 5.90 -16.19 -7.64
CA LEU A 287 6.91 -15.58 -6.78
C LEU A 287 6.54 -15.60 -5.30
N TYR A 288 5.28 -15.67 -4.94
CA TYR A 288 4.85 -15.60 -3.53
C TYR A 288 4.08 -16.81 -3.03
N GLY A 289 3.90 -17.86 -3.86
CA GLY A 289 3.30 -19.14 -3.44
C GLY A 289 1.81 -19.07 -3.06
N VAL A 290 1.22 -20.24 -2.86
CA VAL A 290 -0.18 -20.41 -2.41
C VAL A 290 -0.25 -20.36 -0.89
N GLY A 291 -0.14 -19.20 -0.35
CA GLY A 291 -0.19 -18.94 1.08
C GLY A 291 0.75 -17.79 1.36
N ALA A 292 0.25 -16.65 1.69
CA ALA A 292 0.82 -15.30 1.68
C ALA A 292 2.32 -15.12 2.03
N TYR A 293 3.05 -16.16 2.37
CA TYR A 293 4.44 -16.10 2.82
C TYR A 293 5.28 -17.35 2.48
N GLU A 294 4.74 -18.35 1.81
CA GLU A 294 5.51 -19.50 1.33
C GLU A 294 5.97 -19.22 -0.09
N PHE A 295 7.23 -18.94 -0.22
CA PHE A 295 7.87 -18.62 -1.48
C PHE A 295 8.57 -19.86 -2.03
N GLN A 296 8.16 -20.32 -3.20
CA GLN A 296 8.92 -21.27 -3.98
C GLN A 296 9.70 -20.51 -5.05
N THR A 297 11.03 -20.50 -4.97
CA THR A 297 11.84 -20.05 -6.08
C THR A 297 12.10 -21.21 -7.01
N SER A 298 11.89 -20.96 -8.29
CA SER A 298 12.31 -21.87 -9.36
C SER A 298 13.81 -21.88 -9.60
N THR A 299 14.58 -21.12 -8.83
CA THR A 299 16.04 -21.03 -8.98
C THR A 299 16.74 -21.75 -7.84
N SER A 300 17.72 -22.58 -8.20
CA SER A 300 18.61 -23.31 -7.29
C SER A 300 19.41 -22.42 -6.33
N ALA A 301 19.34 -21.11 -6.47
CA ALA A 301 20.01 -20.13 -5.62
C ALA A 301 19.20 -19.71 -4.39
N ASN A 302 18.01 -20.27 -4.19
CA ASN A 302 17.19 -19.89 -3.06
C ASN A 302 17.22 -20.99 -2.01
N PRO A 303 17.93 -20.78 -0.90
CA PRO A 303 17.87 -21.73 0.19
C PRO A 303 16.41 -21.84 0.66
N ARG A 304 15.96 -23.06 0.88
CA ARG A 304 14.73 -23.33 1.65
C ARG A 304 14.75 -22.48 2.90
N TYR A 305 13.58 -22.16 3.42
CA TYR A 305 13.44 -21.50 4.72
C TYR A 305 14.18 -22.36 5.75
N GLU A 306 15.47 -22.12 5.90
CA GLU A 306 16.29 -22.78 6.89
C GLU A 306 16.13 -22.03 8.21
N SER A 307 16.00 -22.78 9.28
CA SER A 307 16.20 -22.24 10.61
C SER A 307 17.56 -21.54 10.63
N LEU A 308 17.58 -20.28 11.02
CA LEU A 308 18.82 -19.53 11.11
C LEU A 308 19.75 -20.21 12.14
N SER A 309 21.03 -20.27 11.83
CA SER A 309 22.02 -20.63 12.87
C SER A 309 21.99 -19.57 13.98
N VAL A 310 22.39 -19.97 15.20
CA VAL A 310 22.46 -19.06 16.34
C VAL A 310 23.25 -17.79 16.03
N ALA A 311 24.33 -17.90 15.24
CA ALA A 311 25.10 -16.74 14.79
C ALA A 311 24.28 -15.83 13.88
N LYS A 312 23.56 -16.37 12.90
CA LYS A 312 22.70 -15.57 12.00
C LYS A 312 21.52 -14.96 12.73
N GLU A 313 20.95 -15.63 13.73
CA GLU A 313 19.91 -15.07 14.59
C GLU A 313 20.40 -13.83 15.35
N LYS A 314 21.62 -13.88 15.91
CA LYS A 314 22.25 -12.71 16.56
C LYS A 314 22.44 -11.55 15.60
N VAL A 315 22.91 -11.83 14.38
CA VAL A 315 23.08 -10.79 13.34
C VAL A 315 21.71 -10.19 12.95
N LEU A 316 20.70 -11.04 12.70
CA LEU A 316 19.36 -10.57 12.36
C LEU A 316 18.76 -9.71 13.49
N LYS A 317 18.96 -10.10 14.74
CA LYS A 317 18.54 -9.32 15.89
C LYS A 317 19.24 -7.97 15.94
N ALA A 318 20.58 -7.93 15.81
CA ALA A 318 21.35 -6.69 15.79
C ALA A 318 20.91 -5.77 14.64
N TRP A 319 20.65 -6.33 13.45
CA TRP A 319 20.13 -5.58 12.32
C TRP A 319 18.75 -4.98 12.62
N LYS A 320 17.81 -5.76 13.15
CA LYS A 320 16.49 -5.27 13.56
C LYS A 320 16.56 -4.14 14.58
N GLU A 321 17.50 -4.20 15.51
CA GLU A 321 17.68 -3.21 16.57
C GLU A 321 18.52 -1.97 16.16
N GLY A 322 19.13 -1.98 14.96
CA GLY A 322 20.06 -0.93 14.53
C GLY A 322 21.33 -0.91 15.38
N LYS A 323 21.93 -2.09 15.59
CA LYS A 323 23.14 -2.35 16.41
C LYS A 323 24.12 -3.25 15.70
N THR A 324 24.27 -3.11 14.40
CA THR A 324 25.18 -3.92 13.58
C THR A 324 26.62 -3.48 13.67
N GLY A 325 26.86 -2.26 14.13
CA GLY A 325 28.16 -1.58 14.07
C GLY A 325 28.45 -0.93 12.72
N VAL A 326 27.51 -0.97 11.76
CA VAL A 326 27.61 -0.29 10.46
C VAL A 326 26.75 0.97 10.51
N PRO A 327 27.35 2.17 10.58
CA PRO A 327 26.64 3.40 10.95
C PRO A 327 25.41 3.68 10.10
N LEU A 328 25.52 3.59 8.76
CA LEU A 328 24.39 3.88 7.87
C LEU A 328 23.26 2.84 7.98
N VAL A 329 23.59 1.56 8.18
CA VAL A 329 22.60 0.49 8.41
C VAL A 329 21.87 0.72 9.73
N ASP A 330 22.60 1.03 10.79
CA ASP A 330 22.05 1.25 12.12
C ASP A 330 21.16 2.51 12.15
N ALA A 331 21.60 3.60 11.54
CA ALA A 331 20.80 4.82 11.38
C ALA A 331 19.48 4.54 10.63
N ALA A 332 19.54 3.78 9.53
CA ALA A 332 18.38 3.41 8.74
C ALA A 332 17.36 2.60 9.55
N MET A 333 17.84 1.60 10.28
CA MET A 333 16.97 0.73 11.08
C MET A 333 16.36 1.46 12.28
N ARG A 334 17.12 2.35 12.94
CA ARG A 334 16.60 3.19 14.03
C ARG A 334 15.56 4.18 13.52
N GLN A 335 15.78 4.84 12.38
CA GLN A 335 14.77 5.69 11.75
C GLN A 335 13.45 4.92 11.55
N MET A 336 13.51 3.72 10.96
CA MET A 336 12.32 2.92 10.73
C MET A 336 11.63 2.51 12.04
N ASN A 337 12.38 2.06 13.02
CA ASN A 337 11.83 1.60 14.29
C ASN A 337 11.14 2.73 15.06
N GLU A 338 11.67 3.94 15.00
CA GLU A 338 11.14 5.09 15.71
C GLU A 338 9.96 5.73 14.96
N THR A 339 10.08 5.88 13.64
CA THR A 339 9.12 6.68 12.87
C THR A 339 8.18 5.88 11.96
N GLY A 340 8.45 4.59 11.76
CA GLY A 340 7.79 3.78 10.73
C GLY A 340 8.19 4.14 9.29
N PHE A 341 9.10 5.10 9.11
CA PHE A 341 9.58 5.50 7.80
C PHE A 341 11.09 5.23 7.67
N MET A 342 11.51 4.92 6.46
CA MET A 342 12.91 4.84 6.09
C MET A 342 13.08 5.39 4.68
N HIS A 343 14.08 6.26 4.47
CA HIS A 343 14.37 6.78 3.15
C HIS A 343 14.67 5.65 2.15
N ASN A 344 14.20 5.75 0.88
CA ASN A 344 14.32 4.67 -0.08
C ASN A 344 15.77 4.17 -0.29
N ARG A 345 16.75 5.08 -0.36
CA ARG A 345 18.16 4.71 -0.49
C ARG A 345 18.69 3.95 0.74
N ALA A 346 18.22 4.32 1.92
CA ALA A 346 18.55 3.61 3.15
C ALA A 346 17.92 2.20 3.18
N ARG A 347 16.69 2.03 2.64
CA ARG A 347 16.06 0.69 2.50
C ARG A 347 16.94 -0.23 1.65
N LEU A 348 17.48 0.27 0.53
CA LEU A 348 18.33 -0.52 -0.36
C LEU A 348 19.64 -0.94 0.33
N VAL A 349 20.27 -0.05 1.10
CA VAL A 349 21.49 -0.34 1.84
C VAL A 349 21.24 -1.36 2.95
N ALA A 350 20.23 -1.13 3.79
CA ALA A 350 19.90 -2.03 4.90
C ALA A 350 19.53 -3.43 4.40
N ALA A 351 18.77 -3.53 3.29
CA ALA A 351 18.41 -4.80 2.68
C ALA A 351 19.62 -5.49 2.03
N SER A 352 20.46 -4.75 1.30
CA SER A 352 21.66 -5.29 0.65
C SER A 352 22.64 -5.85 1.68
N TRP A 353 22.89 -5.13 2.75
CA TRP A 353 23.77 -5.59 3.82
C TRP A 353 23.26 -6.89 4.46
N LEU A 354 21.97 -6.98 4.79
CA LEU A 354 21.38 -8.19 5.36
C LEU A 354 21.54 -9.41 4.44
N VAL A 355 21.27 -9.22 3.14
CA VAL A 355 21.21 -10.32 2.16
C VAL A 355 22.58 -10.66 1.60
N LYS A 356 23.33 -9.63 1.15
CA LYS A 356 24.57 -9.82 0.37
C LYS A 356 25.80 -9.95 1.26
N ASP A 357 25.84 -9.22 2.38
CA ASP A 357 27.00 -9.25 3.27
C ASP A 357 26.83 -10.31 4.35
N MET A 358 25.65 -10.43 4.96
CA MET A 358 25.40 -11.38 6.04
C MET A 358 24.81 -12.72 5.58
N GLY A 359 24.43 -12.85 4.31
CA GLY A 359 23.88 -14.10 3.76
C GLY A 359 22.62 -14.55 4.49
N ILE A 360 21.79 -13.60 4.98
CA ILE A 360 20.51 -13.89 5.61
C ILE A 360 19.43 -13.86 4.55
N TRP A 361 18.55 -14.85 4.60
CA TRP A 361 17.46 -14.96 3.64
C TRP A 361 16.56 -13.71 3.65
N TRP A 362 16.37 -13.12 2.50
CA TRP A 362 15.72 -11.82 2.31
C TRP A 362 14.31 -11.72 2.92
N ARG A 363 13.57 -12.84 3.02
CA ARG A 363 12.22 -12.85 3.62
C ARG A 363 12.20 -12.44 5.09
N HIS A 364 13.26 -12.66 5.85
CA HIS A 364 13.33 -12.15 7.22
C HIS A 364 13.33 -10.63 7.28
N GLY A 365 14.04 -9.98 6.34
CA GLY A 365 14.09 -8.53 6.24
C GLY A 365 12.80 -7.95 5.65
N GLU A 366 12.28 -8.57 4.57
CA GLU A 366 11.01 -8.18 3.94
C GLU A 366 9.87 -8.14 4.96
N ARG A 367 9.73 -9.21 5.74
CA ARG A 367 8.72 -9.31 6.78
C ARG A 367 8.90 -8.26 7.87
N TYR A 368 10.13 -8.02 8.33
CA TYR A 368 10.37 -7.00 9.34
C TYR A 368 10.04 -5.59 8.85
N PHE A 369 10.34 -5.27 7.59
CA PHE A 369 9.90 -4.03 6.96
C PHE A 369 8.37 -3.94 6.92
N ALA A 370 7.69 -5.01 6.56
CA ALA A 370 6.24 -5.06 6.53
C ALA A 370 5.59 -4.83 7.92
N GLU A 371 6.25 -5.31 8.99
CA GLU A 371 5.79 -5.12 10.36
C GLU A 371 6.05 -3.70 10.91
N ARG A 372 6.96 -2.93 10.29
CA ARG A 372 7.41 -1.62 10.81
C ARG A 372 7.00 -0.45 9.94
N LEU A 373 7.06 -0.57 8.61
CA LEU A 373 6.82 0.55 7.72
C LEU A 373 5.37 1.04 7.79
N LEU A 374 5.19 2.35 7.95
CA LEU A 374 3.88 3.01 7.91
C LEU A 374 3.29 3.06 6.49
N ASP A 375 4.17 3.08 5.49
CA ASP A 375 3.82 3.11 4.07
C ASP A 375 3.96 1.73 3.40
N TYR A 376 3.88 0.66 4.21
CA TYR A 376 3.98 -0.69 3.68
C TYR A 376 2.98 -0.94 2.55
N ASP A 377 3.51 -1.19 1.38
CA ASP A 377 2.79 -1.64 0.19
C ASP A 377 3.39 -2.97 -0.24
N PHE A 378 2.56 -4.00 -0.36
CA PHE A 378 3.04 -5.35 -0.67
C PHE A 378 3.86 -5.36 -1.97
N SER A 379 3.35 -4.74 -3.03
CA SER A 379 4.02 -4.75 -4.34
C SER A 379 5.37 -4.03 -4.30
N GLN A 380 5.42 -2.89 -3.61
CA GLN A 380 6.64 -2.09 -3.49
C GLN A 380 7.68 -2.80 -2.60
N ASN A 381 7.28 -3.25 -1.42
CA ASN A 381 8.19 -3.88 -0.47
C ASN A 381 8.73 -5.20 -1.05
N PHE A 382 7.83 -6.09 -1.43
CA PHE A 382 8.18 -7.40 -2.00
C PHE A 382 9.05 -7.26 -3.25
N GLY A 383 8.64 -6.43 -4.22
CA GLY A 383 9.36 -6.24 -5.47
C GLY A 383 10.78 -5.69 -5.26
N ASN A 384 10.96 -4.71 -4.38
CA ASN A 384 12.27 -4.16 -4.06
C ASN A 384 13.17 -5.19 -3.34
N TRP A 385 12.61 -5.99 -2.41
CA TRP A 385 13.36 -7.07 -1.77
C TRP A 385 13.78 -8.15 -2.76
N CYS A 386 12.89 -8.58 -3.68
CA CYS A 386 13.23 -9.48 -4.78
C CYS A 386 14.37 -8.92 -5.63
N TRP A 387 14.32 -7.62 -5.96
CA TRP A 387 15.33 -6.97 -6.75
C TRP A 387 16.69 -6.94 -6.04
N VAL A 388 16.76 -6.53 -4.77
CA VAL A 388 17.99 -6.51 -3.97
C VAL A 388 18.54 -7.93 -3.78
N ALA A 389 17.69 -8.90 -3.52
CA ALA A 389 18.07 -10.30 -3.32
C ALA A 389 18.45 -11.03 -4.62
N SER A 390 18.33 -10.38 -5.77
CA SER A 390 18.57 -10.98 -7.10
C SER A 390 17.66 -12.16 -7.42
N VAL A 391 16.39 -12.06 -7.03
CA VAL A 391 15.35 -13.06 -7.28
C VAL A 391 14.62 -12.70 -8.58
N LEU A 392 14.49 -13.66 -9.49
CA LEU A 392 13.74 -13.48 -10.74
C LEU A 392 12.24 -13.17 -10.46
N PRO A 393 11.58 -12.38 -11.31
CA PRO A 393 12.04 -11.82 -12.59
C PRO A 393 12.77 -10.49 -12.46
N LEU A 394 12.89 -9.94 -11.26
CA LEU A 394 13.42 -8.60 -10.98
C LEU A 394 14.91 -8.58 -10.61
N SER A 395 15.63 -9.65 -10.87
CA SER A 395 17.01 -9.78 -10.43
C SER A 395 17.93 -8.66 -10.92
N GLN A 396 18.66 -8.05 -10.01
CA GLN A 396 19.92 -7.38 -10.33
C GLN A 396 21.05 -8.41 -10.39
N ALA A 397 22.21 -8.00 -10.92
CA ALA A 397 23.37 -8.88 -10.92
C ALA A 397 23.68 -9.38 -9.48
N PRO A 398 23.92 -10.69 -9.28
CA PRO A 398 24.08 -11.26 -7.92
C PRO A 398 25.20 -10.61 -7.10
N PHE A 399 26.26 -10.14 -7.76
CA PHE A 399 27.41 -9.45 -7.15
C PHE A 399 27.16 -7.97 -6.86
N ARG A 400 26.08 -7.38 -7.35
CA ARG A 400 25.77 -5.97 -7.11
C ARG A 400 25.36 -5.76 -5.65
N ARG A 401 26.09 -4.91 -4.97
CA ARG A 401 25.87 -4.52 -3.58
C ARG A 401 25.54 -3.02 -3.50
N HIS A 402 24.80 -2.67 -2.47
CA HIS A 402 24.64 -1.28 -2.05
C HIS A 402 25.50 -1.11 -0.80
N ASP A 403 26.78 -0.82 -1.04
CA ASP A 403 27.78 -0.68 0.01
C ASP A 403 27.46 0.50 0.93
N PRO A 404 27.44 0.31 2.26
CA PRO A 404 27.04 1.35 3.20
C PRO A 404 28.00 2.55 3.22
N GLU A 405 29.32 2.32 3.15
CA GLU A 405 30.33 3.38 3.23
C GLU A 405 30.28 4.26 1.98
N THR A 406 30.38 3.65 0.80
CA THR A 406 30.29 4.37 -0.48
C THR A 406 28.94 5.11 -0.62
N THR A 407 27.86 4.54 -0.06
CA THR A 407 26.55 5.18 -0.10
C THR A 407 26.51 6.39 0.84
N ALA A 408 27.09 6.29 2.04
CA ALA A 408 27.19 7.40 2.98
C ALA A 408 28.01 8.55 2.41
N GLU A 409 29.20 8.26 1.87
CA GLU A 409 30.05 9.25 1.22
C GLU A 409 29.35 10.04 0.11
N ARG A 410 28.42 9.40 -0.60
CA ARG A 410 27.70 10.01 -1.71
C ARG A 410 26.43 10.73 -1.29
N LEU A 411 25.64 10.15 -0.38
CA LEU A 411 24.27 10.59 -0.08
C LEU A 411 24.08 11.16 1.33
N ASP A 412 25.12 11.11 2.17
CA ASP A 412 25.16 11.70 3.53
C ASP A 412 26.57 12.24 3.84
N LYS A 413 27.15 13.00 2.90
CA LYS A 413 28.56 13.47 2.94
C LYS A 413 28.95 14.11 4.26
N GLU A 414 28.04 14.86 4.85
CA GLU A 414 28.27 15.59 6.12
C GLU A 414 27.87 14.77 7.35
N GLY A 415 27.44 13.52 7.16
CA GLY A 415 27.00 12.65 8.24
C GLY A 415 25.73 13.12 8.98
N VAL A 416 24.93 13.98 8.35
CA VAL A 416 23.73 14.58 8.96
C VAL A 416 22.67 13.51 9.26
N TYR A 417 22.46 12.61 8.31
CA TYR A 417 21.49 11.53 8.50
C TYR A 417 21.96 10.54 9.56
N VAL A 418 23.18 10.05 9.44
CA VAL A 418 23.78 9.12 10.41
C VAL A 418 23.82 9.75 11.79
N GLY A 419 24.30 10.99 11.91
CA GLY A 419 24.38 11.72 13.17
C GLY A 419 23.01 11.95 13.84
N ARG A 420 21.95 12.14 13.03
CA ARG A 420 20.58 12.31 13.56
C ARG A 420 20.05 11.04 14.23
N TRP A 421 20.30 9.88 13.65
CA TRP A 421 19.70 8.62 14.08
C TRP A 421 20.59 7.77 14.98
N LEU A 422 21.87 8.10 15.09
CA LEU A 422 22.78 7.44 16.01
C LEU A 422 23.04 8.22 17.31
N LYS A 423 22.48 9.44 17.47
CA LYS A 423 22.55 10.15 18.75
C LYS A 423 21.89 9.29 19.84
N GLU A 424 22.64 9.07 20.91
CA GLU A 424 22.17 8.43 22.15
C GLU A 424 21.19 9.32 22.90
#